data_f49e3096c1403cfd34559461e0142ac2
#
_entry.id   f49e3096c1403cfd34559461e0142ac2
#
_cell.length_a   1.000
_cell.length_b   1.000
_cell.length_c   1.000
_cell.angle_alpha   90.00
_cell.angle_beta   90.00
_cell.angle_gamma   90.00
#
_symmetry.space_group_name_H-M   'P 1'
#
loop_
_entity.id
_entity.type
_entity.pdbx_description
1 polymer ?
#
loop_
_entity_poly.entity_id
_entity_poly.type
_entity_poly.pdbx_seq_one_letter_code
_entity_poly.pdbx_strand_id
1 'polypeptide(L)'
;MNDSWYKVENVHEVPSPSLLIYAARVEENIRRMIALAGGTERLRPHIKTHKMTAVMRLQLALGLTKFKCATVAEAEMAALAGAEDVLLAYQPVGPNIDRLLKLSALYPSVRFSCLADNAASINALAEAAARASTRLEVLLDLDLGQHRTGVAPGARAFDLYRLIVSRPALIPGGLHAYDGHIHDTDVTERTAASDAAFEPVAELRGKLEREKFSVPRVVAGGTPTFPMHARRTNVECSPGTCVLWDAGYARMFPDLDFLPAAVLLTRVVSQPAPNRLCLDLGHKAVASEMPHPRVVFLDPYLADAQPVMHNEEHLVLETPRADQFAVGDVLYAIPWHICPTVALHSEAVVVRNGRAEEKWTITARSRALTV
;
A
#
# COMPACT_ATOMS: atom_id res chain seq x y z
N MET A 1 1.74 -20.77 18.55
CA MET A 1 1.33 -19.35 18.66
C MET A 1 0.03 -19.32 19.44
N ASN A 2 -0.16 -18.31 20.29
CA ASN A 2 -1.36 -18.23 21.11
C ASN A 2 -2.57 -18.03 20.18
N ASP A 3 -3.50 -18.98 20.12
CA ASP A 3 -4.68 -18.98 19.22
C ASP A 3 -5.66 -17.82 19.49
N SER A 4 -5.35 -16.96 20.45
CA SER A 4 -6.19 -15.84 20.87
C SER A 4 -5.51 -14.45 20.72
N TRP A 5 -4.45 -14.33 19.93
CA TRP A 5 -3.67 -13.09 19.77
C TRP A 5 -4.52 -11.87 19.36
N TYR A 6 -5.69 -12.11 18.74
CA TYR A 6 -6.58 -11.09 18.20
C TYR A 6 -7.66 -10.64 19.19
N LYS A 7 -7.87 -11.36 20.30
CA LYS A 7 -8.93 -11.05 21.26
C LYS A 7 -8.62 -9.76 22.03
N VAL A 8 -9.66 -8.94 22.20
CA VAL A 8 -9.57 -7.66 22.93
C VAL A 8 -10.30 -7.80 24.26
N GLU A 9 -9.61 -7.54 25.38
CA GLU A 9 -10.17 -7.72 26.74
C GLU A 9 -11.35 -6.78 27.00
N ASN A 10 -11.23 -5.50 26.62
CA ASN A 10 -12.29 -4.50 26.78
C ASN A 10 -13.13 -4.34 25.51
N VAL A 11 -13.43 -5.42 24.82
CA VAL A 11 -14.16 -5.42 23.54
C VAL A 11 -15.57 -4.82 23.64
N HIS A 12 -16.15 -4.85 24.84
CA HIS A 12 -17.47 -4.26 25.12
C HIS A 12 -17.49 -2.72 24.99
N GLU A 13 -16.31 -2.07 25.07
CA GLU A 13 -16.14 -0.63 24.87
C GLU A 13 -15.91 -0.26 23.38
N VAL A 14 -15.68 -1.26 22.52
CA VAL A 14 -15.37 -1.04 21.10
C VAL A 14 -16.63 -1.20 20.26
N PRO A 15 -17.09 -0.14 19.58
CA PRO A 15 -18.23 -0.24 18.67
C PRO A 15 -17.90 -1.11 17.45
N SER A 16 -18.93 -1.69 16.81
CA SER A 16 -18.79 -2.41 15.55
C SER A 16 -19.65 -1.75 14.45
N PRO A 17 -19.28 -1.90 13.17
CA PRO A 17 -18.02 -2.50 12.73
C PRO A 17 -16.82 -1.58 13.00
N SER A 18 -15.69 -2.14 13.39
CA SER A 18 -14.44 -1.37 13.63
C SER A 18 -13.23 -2.04 12.96
N LEU A 19 -12.33 -1.22 12.44
CA LEU A 19 -10.99 -1.66 12.03
C LEU A 19 -10.07 -1.63 13.25
N LEU A 20 -9.54 -2.78 13.64
CA LEU A 20 -8.55 -2.93 14.71
C LEU A 20 -7.16 -2.98 14.12
N ILE A 21 -6.19 -2.27 14.72
CA ILE A 21 -4.77 -2.33 14.37
C ILE A 21 -3.97 -2.82 15.57
N TYR A 22 -3.25 -3.93 15.41
CA TYR A 22 -2.38 -4.52 16.42
C TYR A 22 -0.97 -3.92 16.31
N ALA A 23 -0.68 -2.89 17.07
CA ALA A 23 0.52 -2.08 16.94
C ALA A 23 1.82 -2.89 17.01
N ALA A 24 1.93 -3.86 17.92
CA ALA A 24 3.12 -4.71 18.03
C ALA A 24 3.35 -5.56 16.75
N ARG A 25 2.28 -6.02 16.09
CA ARG A 25 2.38 -6.77 14.84
C ARG A 25 2.77 -5.86 13.66
N VAL A 26 2.30 -4.61 13.65
CA VAL A 26 2.74 -3.59 12.68
C VAL A 26 4.24 -3.36 12.81
N GLU A 27 4.74 -3.15 14.03
CA GLU A 27 6.17 -2.94 14.29
C GLU A 27 7.01 -4.15 13.89
N GLU A 28 6.54 -5.35 14.20
CA GLU A 28 7.23 -6.59 13.82
C GLU A 28 7.28 -6.74 12.29
N ASN A 29 6.19 -6.45 11.59
CA ASN A 29 6.15 -6.46 10.13
C ASN A 29 7.13 -5.46 9.51
N ILE A 30 7.27 -4.28 10.10
CA ILE A 30 8.25 -3.29 9.65
C ILE A 30 9.68 -3.84 9.84
N ARG A 31 10.00 -4.48 10.98
CA ARG A 31 11.31 -5.10 11.20
C ARG A 31 11.60 -6.23 10.20
N ARG A 32 10.61 -7.10 9.92
CA ARG A 32 10.73 -8.16 8.92
C ARG A 32 10.97 -7.60 7.52
N MET A 33 10.27 -6.52 7.17
CA MET A 33 10.47 -5.81 5.90
C MET A 33 11.89 -5.25 5.78
N ILE A 34 12.42 -4.62 6.84
CA ILE A 34 13.79 -4.10 6.89
C ILE A 34 14.82 -5.24 6.77
N ALA A 35 14.62 -6.33 7.51
CA ALA A 35 15.50 -7.49 7.45
C ALA A 35 15.52 -8.13 6.06
N LEU A 36 14.34 -8.29 5.43
CA LEU A 36 14.22 -8.85 4.07
C LEU A 36 14.90 -7.95 3.01
N ALA A 37 14.83 -6.64 3.16
CA ALA A 37 15.50 -5.69 2.27
C ALA A 37 17.02 -5.65 2.47
N GLY A 38 17.52 -6.09 3.62
CA GLY A 38 18.92 -5.97 3.99
C GLY A 38 19.32 -4.58 4.48
N GLY A 39 18.35 -3.73 4.87
CA GLY A 39 18.57 -2.38 5.41
C GLY A 39 17.47 -1.40 5.04
N THR A 40 17.41 -0.28 5.77
CA THR A 40 16.39 0.76 5.58
C THR A 40 16.61 1.59 4.33
N GLU A 41 17.86 1.76 3.92
CA GLU A 41 18.28 2.55 2.75
C GLU A 41 17.77 1.97 1.42
N ARG A 42 17.43 0.68 1.40
CA ARG A 42 16.89 -0.03 0.23
C ARG A 42 15.37 -0.04 0.17
N LEU A 43 14.71 0.55 1.17
CA LEU A 43 13.26 0.57 1.27
C LEU A 43 12.69 1.95 0.94
N ARG A 44 11.64 1.92 0.15
CA ARG A 44 10.71 3.03 -0.14
C ARG A 44 9.28 2.48 -0.03
N PRO A 45 8.81 2.16 1.19
CA PRO A 45 7.52 1.49 1.36
C PRO A 45 6.37 2.34 0.86
N HIS A 46 5.34 1.67 0.30
CA HIS A 46 4.16 2.33 -0.21
C HIS A 46 3.12 2.55 0.89
N ILE A 47 2.87 3.81 1.25
CA ILE A 47 1.98 4.20 2.36
C ILE A 47 0.49 4.16 2.03
N LYS A 48 0.11 3.89 0.76
CA LYS A 48 -1.30 3.82 0.32
C LYS A 48 -2.12 2.77 1.06
N THR A 49 -1.46 1.72 1.62
CA THR A 49 -2.15 0.64 2.30
C THR A 49 -2.75 1.11 3.62
N HIS A 50 -1.99 1.84 4.42
CA HIS A 50 -2.45 2.25 5.75
C HIS A 50 -2.99 3.68 5.81
N LYS A 51 -2.46 4.63 5.05
CA LYS A 51 -2.91 6.05 5.01
C LYS A 51 -2.92 6.75 6.39
N MET A 52 -2.14 6.25 7.35
CA MET A 52 -2.11 6.67 8.75
C MET A 52 -0.77 7.33 9.10
N THR A 53 -0.81 8.55 9.63
CA THR A 53 0.38 9.23 10.17
C THR A 53 1.04 8.43 11.29
N ALA A 54 0.25 7.76 12.13
CA ALA A 54 0.77 6.96 13.24
C ALA A 54 1.64 5.79 12.76
N VAL A 55 1.20 5.04 11.72
CA VAL A 55 2.00 3.95 11.13
C VAL A 55 3.29 4.50 10.50
N MET A 56 3.23 5.66 9.85
CA MET A 56 4.44 6.31 9.34
C MET A 56 5.44 6.64 10.44
N ARG A 57 4.95 7.14 11.58
CA ARG A 57 5.83 7.43 12.74
C ARG A 57 6.53 6.17 13.27
N LEU A 58 5.86 5.00 13.26
CA LEU A 58 6.50 3.72 13.59
C LEU A 58 7.60 3.37 12.57
N GLN A 59 7.34 3.58 11.28
CA GLN A 59 8.32 3.35 10.21
C GLN A 59 9.53 4.30 10.35
N LEU A 60 9.29 5.58 10.59
CA LEU A 60 10.35 6.58 10.83
C LEU A 60 11.19 6.25 12.08
N ALA A 61 10.55 5.83 13.18
CA ALA A 61 11.23 5.43 14.41
C ALA A 61 12.15 4.21 14.22
N LEU A 62 11.87 3.38 13.20
CA LEU A 62 12.71 2.25 12.80
C LEU A 62 13.71 2.61 11.67
N GLY A 63 13.89 3.91 11.37
CA GLY A 63 14.91 4.41 10.46
C GLY A 63 14.51 4.47 8.99
N LEU A 64 13.25 4.29 8.65
CA LEU A 64 12.75 4.47 7.28
C LEU A 64 12.49 5.97 7.03
N THR A 65 13.16 6.57 6.06
CA THR A 65 13.03 8.01 5.75
C THR A 65 12.45 8.27 4.34
N LYS A 66 12.42 7.23 3.49
CA LYS A 66 11.94 7.31 2.10
C LYS A 66 10.60 6.59 1.95
N PHE A 67 9.65 7.21 1.27
CA PHE A 67 8.31 6.63 1.10
C PHE A 67 7.78 6.79 -0.33
N LYS A 68 6.87 5.90 -0.71
CA LYS A 68 6.09 5.96 -1.94
C LYS A 68 4.62 6.20 -1.59
N CYS A 69 3.95 7.06 -2.33
CA CYS A 69 2.54 7.40 -2.12
C CYS A 69 1.75 7.37 -3.44
N ALA A 70 0.42 7.29 -3.34
CA ALA A 70 -0.49 7.21 -4.47
C ALA A 70 -1.33 8.48 -4.66
N THR A 71 -1.29 9.44 -3.74
CA THR A 71 -2.05 10.69 -3.82
C THR A 71 -1.25 11.85 -3.23
N VAL A 72 -1.59 13.08 -3.64
CA VAL A 72 -0.98 14.29 -3.05
C VAL A 72 -1.27 14.38 -1.56
N ALA A 73 -2.47 13.96 -1.11
CA ALA A 73 -2.80 13.91 0.31
C ALA A 73 -1.91 12.93 1.10
N GLU A 74 -1.56 11.77 0.52
CA GLU A 74 -0.58 10.86 1.12
C GLU A 74 0.83 11.47 1.15
N ALA A 75 1.21 12.21 0.11
CA ALA A 75 2.49 12.91 0.08
C ALA A 75 2.57 14.00 1.18
N GLU A 76 1.48 14.74 1.37
CA GLU A 76 1.35 15.73 2.44
C GLU A 76 1.38 15.08 3.84
N MET A 77 0.64 13.98 4.03
CA MET A 77 0.70 13.19 5.27
C MET A 77 2.13 12.71 5.56
N ALA A 78 2.87 12.30 4.54
CA ALA A 78 4.26 11.85 4.69
C ALA A 78 5.18 13.00 5.15
N ALA A 79 5.03 14.17 4.55
CA ALA A 79 5.77 15.37 4.96
C ALA A 79 5.46 15.78 6.40
N LEU A 80 4.17 15.82 6.76
CA LEU A 80 3.71 16.11 8.12
C LEU A 80 4.22 15.10 9.15
N ALA A 81 4.43 13.85 8.76
CA ALA A 81 4.99 12.82 9.63
C ALA A 81 6.50 12.93 9.83
N GLY A 82 7.22 13.67 8.96
CA GLY A 82 8.68 13.83 9.02
C GLY A 82 9.46 13.00 7.99
N ALA A 83 8.83 12.56 6.89
CA ALA A 83 9.54 11.91 5.80
C ALA A 83 10.55 12.86 5.14
N GLU A 84 11.71 12.31 4.72
CA GLU A 84 12.76 13.07 4.03
C GLU A 84 12.63 13.03 2.50
N ASP A 85 12.12 11.90 1.96
CA ASP A 85 12.01 11.67 0.52
C ASP A 85 10.68 10.96 0.19
N VAL A 86 9.85 11.61 -0.64
CA VAL A 86 8.50 11.15 -0.98
C VAL A 86 8.32 11.08 -2.49
N LEU A 87 8.09 9.87 -3.00
CA LEU A 87 7.77 9.62 -4.39
C LEU A 87 6.26 9.51 -4.59
N LEU A 88 5.67 10.47 -5.30
CA LEU A 88 4.30 10.37 -5.80
C LEU A 88 4.29 9.40 -7.00
N ALA A 89 3.81 8.18 -6.77
CA ALA A 89 3.89 7.07 -7.71
C ALA A 89 2.79 7.08 -8.76
N TYR A 90 2.52 8.25 -9.32
CA TYR A 90 1.77 8.44 -10.55
C TYR A 90 2.16 9.76 -11.21
N GLN A 91 1.77 9.91 -12.46
CA GLN A 91 1.98 11.12 -13.24
C GLN A 91 0.92 12.16 -12.87
N PRO A 92 1.28 13.27 -12.20
CA PRO A 92 0.32 14.34 -11.93
C PRO A 92 -0.02 15.07 -13.23
N VAL A 93 -1.30 15.35 -13.42
CA VAL A 93 -1.84 16.09 -14.57
C VAL A 93 -2.83 17.15 -14.11
N GLY A 94 -3.02 18.20 -14.93
CA GLY A 94 -3.92 19.29 -14.61
C GLY A 94 -3.61 19.93 -13.26
N PRO A 95 -4.60 20.24 -12.42
CA PRO A 95 -4.41 20.92 -11.13
C PRO A 95 -3.50 20.17 -10.14
N ASN A 96 -3.30 18.86 -10.31
CA ASN A 96 -2.44 18.08 -9.42
C ASN A 96 -0.95 18.42 -9.58
N ILE A 97 -0.54 19.00 -10.72
CA ILE A 97 0.83 19.52 -10.89
C ILE A 97 1.05 20.68 -9.92
N ASP A 98 0.15 21.67 -9.93
CA ASP A 98 0.27 22.84 -9.06
C ASP A 98 0.16 22.47 -7.58
N ARG A 99 -0.70 21.49 -7.24
CA ARG A 99 -0.78 20.95 -5.86
C ARG A 99 0.53 20.33 -5.41
N LEU A 100 1.21 19.55 -6.26
CA LEU A 100 2.51 18.96 -5.93
C LEU A 100 3.59 20.02 -5.76
N LEU A 101 3.64 21.04 -6.63
CA LEU A 101 4.57 22.15 -6.51
C LEU A 101 4.32 22.99 -5.27
N LYS A 102 3.05 23.28 -4.95
CA LYS A 102 2.67 23.96 -3.71
C LYS A 102 3.10 23.16 -2.48
N LEU A 103 2.89 21.83 -2.49
CA LEU A 103 3.34 20.95 -1.41
C LEU A 103 4.87 21.01 -1.24
N SER A 104 5.62 20.96 -2.33
CA SER A 104 7.08 21.08 -2.31
C SER A 104 7.55 22.42 -1.75
N ALA A 105 6.83 23.50 -2.03
CA ALA A 105 7.14 24.82 -1.48
C ALA A 105 6.82 24.94 0.03
N LEU A 106 5.75 24.27 0.50
CA LEU A 106 5.37 24.26 1.91
C LEU A 106 6.33 23.43 2.79
N TYR A 107 6.94 22.39 2.23
CA TYR A 107 7.85 21.48 2.93
C TYR A 107 9.22 21.43 2.25
N PRO A 108 10.01 22.51 2.28
CA PRO A 108 11.26 22.61 1.51
C PRO A 108 12.38 21.66 1.99
N SER A 109 12.24 21.08 3.20
CA SER A 109 13.14 20.06 3.72
C SER A 109 12.84 18.65 3.19
N VAL A 110 11.68 18.45 2.54
CA VAL A 110 11.28 17.16 1.99
C VAL A 110 11.55 17.12 0.50
N ARG A 111 12.22 16.07 0.06
CA ARG A 111 12.47 15.81 -1.36
C ARG A 111 11.22 15.17 -1.97
N PHE A 112 10.51 15.91 -2.82
CA PHE A 112 9.38 15.37 -3.57
C PHE A 112 9.78 14.99 -4.99
N SER A 113 9.30 13.86 -5.45
CA SER A 113 9.42 13.41 -6.84
C SER A 113 8.09 12.84 -7.34
N CYS A 114 7.92 12.80 -8.65
CA CYS A 114 6.75 12.18 -9.29
C CYS A 114 7.15 11.34 -10.51
N LEU A 115 6.17 10.70 -11.12
CA LEU A 115 6.36 9.89 -12.33
C LEU A 115 5.93 10.67 -13.58
N ALA A 116 6.50 10.27 -14.73
CA ALA A 116 6.00 10.64 -16.05
C ALA A 116 6.25 9.50 -17.05
N ASP A 117 5.39 9.35 -18.06
CA ASP A 117 5.45 8.30 -19.07
C ASP A 117 5.22 8.77 -20.51
N ASN A 118 5.05 10.09 -20.71
CA ASN A 118 4.84 10.67 -22.04
C ASN A 118 5.35 12.11 -22.15
N ALA A 119 5.60 12.52 -23.39
CA ALA A 119 6.21 13.82 -23.69
C ALA A 119 5.33 15.02 -23.27
N ALA A 120 4.02 14.92 -23.43
CA ALA A 120 3.11 16.02 -23.07
C ALA A 120 3.16 16.31 -21.57
N SER A 121 3.11 15.29 -20.74
CA SER A 121 3.20 15.44 -19.28
C SER A 121 4.58 15.89 -18.82
N ILE A 122 5.67 15.37 -19.42
CA ILE A 122 7.04 15.85 -19.13
C ILE A 122 7.15 17.35 -19.40
N ASN A 123 6.62 17.82 -20.53
CA ASN A 123 6.63 19.24 -20.88
C ASN A 123 5.77 20.07 -19.92
N ALA A 124 4.55 19.61 -19.58
CA ALA A 124 3.66 20.29 -18.64
C ALA A 124 4.30 20.42 -17.25
N LEU A 125 4.95 19.36 -16.75
CA LEU A 125 5.69 19.38 -15.50
C LEU A 125 6.87 20.39 -15.53
N ALA A 126 7.64 20.39 -16.64
CA ALA A 126 8.76 21.31 -16.82
C ALA A 126 8.30 22.78 -16.87
N GLU A 127 7.24 23.07 -17.62
CA GLU A 127 6.66 24.41 -17.72
C GLU A 127 6.11 24.90 -16.37
N ALA A 128 5.39 24.05 -15.64
CA ALA A 128 4.86 24.39 -14.32
C ALA A 128 5.97 24.64 -13.29
N ALA A 129 7.01 23.79 -13.27
CA ALA A 129 8.16 23.97 -12.40
C ALA A 129 8.93 25.27 -12.74
N ALA A 130 9.11 25.58 -14.03
CA ALA A 130 9.74 26.82 -14.49
C ALA A 130 8.92 28.05 -14.05
N ARG A 131 7.59 28.04 -14.23
CA ARG A 131 6.71 29.13 -13.76
C ARG A 131 6.80 29.34 -12.25
N ALA A 132 6.94 28.23 -11.50
CA ALA A 132 7.11 28.27 -10.04
C ALA A 132 8.56 28.61 -9.61
N SER A 133 9.48 28.88 -10.55
CA SER A 133 10.91 29.15 -10.30
C SER A 133 11.56 28.04 -9.43
N THR A 134 11.18 26.79 -9.65
CA THR A 134 11.69 25.62 -8.92
C THR A 134 12.13 24.51 -9.89
N ARG A 135 12.72 23.46 -9.33
CA ARG A 135 13.03 22.25 -10.07
C ARG A 135 12.27 21.07 -9.47
N LEU A 136 11.68 20.24 -10.35
CA LEU A 136 10.93 19.06 -9.94
C LEU A 136 11.67 17.79 -10.35
N GLU A 137 11.82 16.86 -9.42
CA GLU A 137 12.40 15.57 -9.71
C GLU A 137 11.36 14.63 -10.32
N VAL A 138 11.71 14.01 -11.47
CA VAL A 138 10.82 13.13 -12.24
C VAL A 138 11.51 11.81 -12.54
N LEU A 139 10.86 10.70 -12.19
CA LEU A 139 11.25 9.36 -12.61
C LEU A 139 10.42 8.96 -13.85
N LEU A 140 11.05 8.25 -14.77
CA LEU A 140 10.33 7.64 -15.88
C LEU A 140 9.58 6.42 -15.38
N ASP A 141 8.24 6.39 -15.59
CA ASP A 141 7.40 5.24 -15.27
C ASP A 141 7.49 4.20 -16.39
N LEU A 142 7.77 2.95 -16.04
CA LEU A 142 7.92 1.85 -16.97
C LEU A 142 6.76 0.85 -16.84
N ASP A 143 6.18 0.49 -17.98
CA ASP A 143 5.22 -0.61 -18.08
C ASP A 143 5.96 -1.93 -18.28
N LEU A 144 5.87 -2.80 -17.28
CA LEU A 144 6.50 -4.13 -17.29
C LEU A 144 5.54 -5.26 -17.73
N GLY A 145 4.36 -4.90 -18.25
CA GLY A 145 3.34 -5.85 -18.68
C GLY A 145 2.00 -5.72 -17.92
N GLN A 146 1.87 -4.77 -16.99
CA GLN A 146 0.60 -4.50 -16.32
C GLN A 146 -0.39 -3.72 -17.21
N HIS A 147 0.13 -2.98 -18.20
CA HIS A 147 -0.66 -2.18 -19.15
C HIS A 147 -1.65 -1.19 -18.49
N ARG A 148 -1.21 -0.58 -17.39
CA ARG A 148 -1.99 0.40 -16.63
C ARG A 148 -1.47 1.83 -16.82
N THR A 149 -0.18 2.02 -16.54
CA THR A 149 0.59 3.27 -16.71
C THR A 149 2.01 2.90 -17.11
N GLY A 150 2.77 3.91 -17.54
CA GLY A 150 4.16 3.70 -17.92
C GLY A 150 4.36 3.49 -19.42
N VAL A 151 5.59 3.50 -19.83
CA VAL A 151 6.04 3.20 -21.18
C VAL A 151 6.88 1.90 -21.16
N ALA A 152 6.69 1.02 -22.14
CA ALA A 152 7.51 -0.19 -22.24
C ALA A 152 9.00 0.16 -22.32
N PRO A 153 9.88 -0.54 -21.58
CA PRO A 153 11.32 -0.35 -21.67
C PRO A 153 11.80 -0.55 -23.12
N GLY A 154 12.56 0.43 -23.66
CA GLY A 154 13.02 0.37 -25.04
C GLY A 154 13.36 1.75 -25.61
N ALA A 155 13.32 1.90 -26.94
CA ALA A 155 13.70 3.12 -27.63
C ALA A 155 12.85 4.34 -27.19
N ARG A 156 11.53 4.16 -27.09
CA ARG A 156 10.63 5.25 -26.65
C ARG A 156 10.91 5.67 -25.20
N ALA A 157 11.15 4.72 -24.31
CA ALA A 157 11.51 5.02 -22.92
C ALA A 157 12.84 5.77 -22.84
N PHE A 158 13.82 5.38 -23.66
CA PHE A 158 15.10 6.09 -23.78
C PHE A 158 14.88 7.55 -24.23
N ASP A 159 14.07 7.79 -25.28
CA ASP A 159 13.79 9.14 -25.78
C ASP A 159 13.05 10.01 -24.76
N LEU A 160 12.11 9.44 -24.01
CA LEU A 160 11.42 10.16 -22.92
C LEU A 160 12.35 10.49 -21.76
N TYR A 161 13.28 9.60 -21.41
CA TYR A 161 14.29 9.90 -20.39
C TYR A 161 15.23 11.04 -20.86
N ARG A 162 15.66 11.00 -22.10
CA ARG A 162 16.44 12.08 -22.72
C ARG A 162 15.66 13.40 -22.70
N LEU A 163 14.33 13.38 -22.94
CA LEU A 163 13.49 14.57 -22.83
C LEU A 163 13.46 15.11 -21.41
N ILE A 164 13.34 14.26 -20.37
CA ILE A 164 13.41 14.69 -18.96
C ILE A 164 14.75 15.41 -18.72
N VAL A 165 15.87 14.81 -19.13
CA VAL A 165 17.21 15.38 -18.95
C VAL A 165 17.37 16.72 -19.67
N SER A 166 16.75 16.90 -20.84
CA SER A 166 16.83 18.13 -21.65
C SER A 166 16.04 19.32 -21.08
N ARG A 167 15.20 19.09 -20.04
CA ARG A 167 14.36 20.14 -19.43
C ARG A 167 15.06 20.75 -18.20
N PRO A 168 15.52 22.01 -18.23
CA PRO A 168 16.30 22.60 -17.13
C PRO A 168 15.54 22.65 -15.79
N ALA A 169 14.19 22.76 -15.84
CA ALA A 169 13.33 22.78 -14.66
C ALA A 169 13.04 21.38 -14.10
N LEU A 170 13.52 20.31 -14.74
CA LEU A 170 13.40 18.95 -14.23
C LEU A 170 14.74 18.41 -13.71
N ILE A 171 14.65 17.50 -12.77
CA ILE A 171 15.78 16.71 -12.26
C ILE A 171 15.50 15.26 -12.64
N PRO A 172 16.37 14.56 -13.40
CA PRO A 172 16.17 13.15 -13.69
C PRO A 172 16.32 12.32 -12.43
N GLY A 173 15.21 11.73 -11.99
CA GLY A 173 15.10 10.97 -10.72
C GLY A 173 15.41 9.48 -10.86
N GLY A 174 15.57 8.97 -12.08
CA GLY A 174 15.78 7.55 -12.38
C GLY A 174 14.54 6.88 -12.96
N LEU A 175 14.36 5.60 -12.67
CA LEU A 175 13.32 4.74 -13.25
C LEU A 175 12.38 4.23 -12.16
N HIS A 176 11.09 4.11 -12.49
CA HIS A 176 10.10 3.40 -11.68
C HIS A 176 9.60 2.18 -12.44
N ALA A 177 9.64 1.02 -11.82
CA ALA A 177 9.42 -0.28 -12.44
C ALA A 177 8.49 -1.13 -11.58
N TYR A 178 7.17 -0.89 -11.68
CA TYR A 178 6.16 -1.61 -10.92
C TYR A 178 5.62 -2.81 -11.70
N ASP A 179 5.74 -3.98 -11.11
CA ASP A 179 5.40 -5.28 -11.68
C ASP A 179 4.16 -5.91 -11.01
N GLY A 180 3.16 -5.12 -10.69
CA GLY A 180 1.98 -5.53 -9.92
C GLY A 180 1.08 -6.60 -10.56
N HIS A 181 1.32 -6.97 -11.81
CA HIS A 181 0.67 -8.08 -12.51
C HIS A 181 1.31 -9.44 -12.18
N ILE A 182 2.53 -9.44 -11.61
CA ILE A 182 3.23 -10.67 -11.23
C ILE A 182 2.75 -11.09 -9.84
N HIS A 183 1.95 -12.14 -9.81
CA HIS A 183 1.33 -12.66 -8.59
C HIS A 183 1.17 -14.19 -8.61
N ASP A 184 2.08 -14.88 -9.30
CA ASP A 184 2.16 -16.35 -9.30
C ASP A 184 2.36 -16.84 -7.87
N THR A 185 1.58 -17.85 -7.46
CA THR A 185 1.63 -18.38 -6.10
C THR A 185 2.88 -19.22 -5.86
N ASP A 186 3.38 -19.91 -6.89
CA ASP A 186 4.67 -20.58 -6.84
C ASP A 186 5.82 -19.55 -6.85
N VAL A 187 6.71 -19.66 -5.88
CA VAL A 187 7.82 -18.72 -5.70
C VAL A 187 8.85 -18.80 -6.83
N THR A 188 9.01 -19.96 -7.44
CA THR A 188 9.95 -20.15 -8.55
C THR A 188 9.42 -19.50 -9.83
N GLU A 189 8.14 -19.72 -10.15
CA GLU A 189 7.46 -19.08 -11.27
C GLU A 189 7.43 -17.55 -11.09
N ARG A 190 7.06 -17.08 -9.90
CA ARG A 190 7.05 -15.64 -9.57
C ARG A 190 8.44 -15.02 -9.67
N THR A 191 9.49 -15.74 -9.27
CA THR A 191 10.89 -15.28 -9.42
C THR A 191 11.26 -15.15 -10.89
N ALA A 192 11.00 -16.19 -11.68
CA ALA A 192 11.30 -16.19 -13.10
C ALA A 192 10.55 -15.07 -13.85
N ALA A 193 9.27 -14.87 -13.55
CA ALA A 193 8.47 -13.78 -14.12
C ALA A 193 9.03 -12.40 -13.73
N SER A 194 9.40 -12.20 -12.46
CA SER A 194 10.00 -10.96 -12.00
C SER A 194 11.37 -10.68 -12.63
N ASP A 195 12.18 -11.71 -12.84
CA ASP A 195 13.49 -11.57 -13.49
C ASP A 195 13.32 -11.21 -14.97
N ALA A 196 12.45 -11.91 -15.69
CA ALA A 196 12.13 -11.63 -17.10
C ALA A 196 11.56 -10.20 -17.29
N ALA A 197 10.67 -9.76 -16.41
CA ALA A 197 10.11 -8.41 -16.47
C ALA A 197 11.13 -7.31 -16.15
N PHE A 198 12.13 -7.60 -15.31
CA PHE A 198 13.15 -6.63 -14.91
C PHE A 198 14.34 -6.55 -15.87
N GLU A 199 14.62 -7.57 -16.66
CA GLU A 199 15.73 -7.59 -17.61
C GLU A 199 15.72 -6.38 -18.56
N PRO A 200 14.62 -6.02 -19.25
CA PRO A 200 14.58 -4.83 -20.10
C PRO A 200 14.78 -3.51 -19.35
N VAL A 201 14.46 -3.46 -18.05
CA VAL A 201 14.73 -2.30 -17.18
C VAL A 201 16.24 -2.13 -16.97
N ALA A 202 16.94 -3.24 -16.70
CA ALA A 202 18.39 -3.24 -16.52
C ALA A 202 19.11 -2.86 -17.82
N GLU A 203 18.64 -3.38 -18.96
CA GLU A 203 19.18 -3.00 -20.29
C GLU A 203 19.00 -1.50 -20.58
N LEU A 204 17.79 -0.97 -20.34
CA LEU A 204 17.50 0.46 -20.52
C LEU A 204 18.39 1.32 -19.62
N ARG A 205 18.53 0.94 -18.35
CA ARG A 205 19.42 1.61 -17.40
C ARG A 205 20.87 1.65 -17.93
N GLY A 206 21.40 0.48 -18.32
CA GLY A 206 22.75 0.38 -18.84
C GLY A 206 22.96 1.19 -20.12
N LYS A 207 21.95 1.29 -21.00
CA LYS A 207 21.99 2.14 -22.19
C LYS A 207 22.04 3.62 -21.83
N LEU A 208 21.19 4.08 -20.90
CA LEU A 208 21.19 5.47 -20.42
C LEU A 208 22.54 5.86 -19.80
N GLU A 209 23.10 4.98 -18.97
CA GLU A 209 24.40 5.21 -18.30
C GLU A 209 25.56 5.26 -19.31
N ARG A 210 25.56 4.45 -20.36
CA ARG A 210 26.56 4.50 -21.47
C ARG A 210 26.50 5.83 -22.20
N GLU A 211 25.29 6.39 -22.39
CA GLU A 211 25.08 7.71 -23.00
C GLU A 211 25.31 8.88 -22.00
N LYS A 212 25.91 8.59 -20.83
CA LYS A 212 26.23 9.57 -19.78
C LYS A 212 25.02 10.23 -19.12
N PHE A 213 23.84 9.66 -19.22
CA PHE A 213 22.70 10.10 -18.44
C PHE A 213 22.78 9.54 -17.01
N SER A 214 22.52 10.42 -16.03
CA SER A 214 22.42 9.99 -14.64
C SER A 214 21.12 9.22 -14.41
N VAL A 215 21.21 7.99 -13.87
CA VAL A 215 20.06 7.19 -13.41
C VAL A 215 20.26 6.91 -11.91
N PRO A 216 19.95 7.89 -11.05
CA PRO A 216 20.35 7.84 -9.63
C PRO A 216 19.69 6.70 -8.85
N ARG A 217 18.52 6.22 -9.28
CA ARG A 217 17.84 5.10 -8.64
C ARG A 217 16.90 4.36 -9.59
N VAL A 218 16.59 3.13 -9.22
CA VAL A 218 15.47 2.33 -9.76
C VAL A 218 14.58 1.97 -8.60
N VAL A 219 13.32 2.40 -8.64
CA VAL A 219 12.30 2.05 -7.63
C VAL A 219 11.44 0.93 -8.20
N ALA A 220 11.47 -0.26 -7.62
CA ALA A 220 10.84 -1.42 -8.22
C ALA A 220 9.94 -2.21 -7.29
N GLY A 221 9.02 -2.93 -7.91
CA GLY A 221 8.20 -3.96 -7.31
C GLY A 221 7.05 -3.48 -6.44
N GLY A 222 6.30 -4.47 -6.01
CA GLY A 222 5.27 -4.42 -5.01
C GLY A 222 5.52 -5.47 -3.94
N THR A 223 4.51 -5.77 -3.12
CA THR A 223 4.65 -6.78 -2.05
C THR A 223 4.96 -8.18 -2.57
N PRO A 224 4.30 -8.71 -3.65
CA PRO A 224 4.56 -10.07 -4.12
C PRO A 224 5.99 -10.32 -4.61
N THR A 225 6.58 -9.34 -5.29
CA THR A 225 7.91 -9.42 -5.90
C THR A 225 9.02 -8.80 -5.05
N PHE A 226 8.67 -8.32 -3.84
CA PHE A 226 9.62 -7.70 -2.93
C PHE A 226 10.87 -8.54 -2.67
N PRO A 227 10.80 -9.85 -2.35
CA PRO A 227 11.99 -10.67 -2.12
C PRO A 227 12.91 -10.74 -3.33
N MET A 228 12.36 -10.73 -4.55
CA MET A 228 13.11 -10.79 -5.80
C MET A 228 13.90 -9.49 -6.00
N HIS A 229 13.22 -8.34 -5.83
CA HIS A 229 13.87 -7.03 -5.93
C HIS A 229 14.87 -6.77 -4.80
N ALA A 230 14.65 -7.33 -3.62
CA ALA A 230 15.59 -7.25 -2.50
C ALA A 230 16.95 -7.92 -2.78
N ARG A 231 17.02 -8.86 -3.71
CA ARG A 231 18.28 -9.50 -4.15
C ARG A 231 19.08 -8.65 -5.14
N ARG A 232 18.42 -7.69 -5.82
CA ARG A 232 19.06 -6.87 -6.86
C ARG A 232 19.81 -5.70 -6.22
N THR A 233 21.04 -5.47 -6.64
CA THR A 233 21.81 -4.30 -6.20
C THR A 233 21.25 -3.02 -6.83
N ASN A 234 21.34 -1.90 -6.13
CA ASN A 234 20.93 -0.58 -6.60
C ASN A 234 19.44 -0.47 -7.01
N VAL A 235 18.56 -1.20 -6.31
CA VAL A 235 17.11 -1.12 -6.43
C VAL A 235 16.53 -0.72 -5.08
N GLU A 236 15.66 0.28 -5.07
CA GLU A 236 14.81 0.61 -3.94
C GLU A 236 13.52 -0.19 -4.03
N CYS A 237 13.23 -1.01 -3.01
CA CYS A 237 12.06 -1.87 -2.96
C CYS A 237 10.84 -1.12 -2.43
N SER A 238 9.67 -1.38 -3.01
CA SER A 238 8.44 -0.63 -2.73
C SER A 238 7.27 -1.49 -2.23
N PRO A 239 7.46 -2.35 -1.21
CA PRO A 239 6.35 -3.10 -0.63
C PRO A 239 5.39 -2.17 0.12
N GLY A 240 4.12 -2.53 0.22
CA GLY A 240 3.12 -1.71 0.93
C GLY A 240 2.26 -2.53 1.88
N THR A 241 1.70 -3.64 1.43
CA THR A 241 0.77 -4.46 2.21
C THR A 241 1.44 -5.21 3.35
N CYS A 242 2.75 -5.42 3.28
CA CYS A 242 3.54 -6.08 4.33
C CYS A 242 3.27 -5.53 5.74
N VAL A 243 3.04 -4.23 5.87
CA VAL A 243 2.87 -3.55 7.16
C VAL A 243 1.62 -4.03 7.90
N LEU A 244 0.52 -4.29 7.18
CA LEU A 244 -0.76 -4.72 7.77
C LEU A 244 -1.08 -6.18 7.50
N TRP A 245 -0.62 -6.72 6.37
CA TRP A 245 -0.82 -8.07 5.89
C TRP A 245 -2.28 -8.52 5.91
N ASP A 246 -2.77 -9.08 4.82
CA ASP A 246 -4.16 -9.48 4.68
C ASP A 246 -4.33 -10.97 4.34
N ALA A 247 -5.57 -11.46 4.40
CA ALA A 247 -5.89 -12.86 4.16
C ALA A 247 -5.61 -13.27 2.70
N GLY A 248 -5.81 -12.37 1.74
CA GLY A 248 -5.55 -12.63 0.32
C GLY A 248 -4.07 -12.92 0.08
N TYR A 249 -3.19 -12.06 0.57
CA TYR A 249 -1.74 -12.25 0.42
C TYR A 249 -1.22 -13.39 1.28
N ALA A 250 -1.73 -13.58 2.50
CA ALA A 250 -1.35 -14.72 3.33
C ALA A 250 -1.65 -16.06 2.65
N ARG A 251 -2.76 -16.15 1.89
CA ARG A 251 -3.13 -17.35 1.14
C ARG A 251 -2.32 -17.53 -0.14
N MET A 252 -2.10 -16.41 -0.89
CA MET A 252 -1.40 -16.47 -2.18
C MET A 252 0.11 -16.61 -2.05
N PHE A 253 0.70 -16.04 -0.98
CA PHE A 253 2.15 -15.94 -0.80
C PHE A 253 2.59 -16.49 0.57
N PRO A 254 2.45 -17.81 0.81
CA PRO A 254 2.84 -18.43 2.08
C PRO A 254 4.35 -18.38 2.35
N ASP A 255 5.14 -18.07 1.33
CA ASP A 255 6.59 -17.81 1.42
C ASP A 255 6.94 -16.44 2.02
N LEU A 256 5.95 -15.54 2.15
CA LEU A 256 6.13 -14.23 2.76
C LEU A 256 5.67 -14.26 4.21
N ASP A 257 6.64 -14.27 5.13
CA ASP A 257 6.38 -14.37 6.57
C ASP A 257 6.05 -13.00 7.17
N PHE A 258 4.83 -12.49 6.90
CA PHE A 258 4.26 -11.31 7.55
C PHE A 258 3.04 -11.68 8.39
N LEU A 259 2.77 -10.87 9.41
CA LEU A 259 1.71 -11.12 10.38
C LEU A 259 0.46 -10.30 10.03
N PRO A 260 -0.74 -10.88 9.98
CA PRO A 260 -1.96 -10.08 9.99
C PRO A 260 -1.95 -9.11 11.17
N ALA A 261 -1.95 -7.81 10.88
CA ALA A 261 -1.90 -6.75 11.89
C ALA A 261 -3.13 -5.84 11.87
N ALA A 262 -4.06 -6.11 10.94
CA ALA A 262 -5.34 -5.44 10.82
C ALA A 262 -6.47 -6.47 10.84
N VAL A 263 -7.46 -6.26 11.69
CA VAL A 263 -8.62 -7.15 11.89
C VAL A 263 -9.89 -6.31 11.94
N LEU A 264 -10.96 -6.80 11.32
CA LEU A 264 -12.29 -6.23 11.45
C LEU A 264 -13.00 -6.86 12.65
N LEU A 265 -13.53 -6.01 13.53
CA LEU A 265 -14.43 -6.40 14.59
C LEU A 265 -15.87 -6.19 14.11
N THR A 266 -16.71 -7.19 14.26
CA THR A 266 -18.13 -7.16 13.90
C THR A 266 -18.97 -7.87 14.96
N ARG A 267 -20.27 -7.68 14.92
CA ARG A 267 -21.22 -8.36 15.83
C ARG A 267 -22.33 -9.06 15.06
N VAL A 268 -22.83 -10.13 15.67
CA VAL A 268 -24.10 -10.72 15.25
C VAL A 268 -25.22 -9.75 15.62
N VAL A 269 -25.93 -9.23 14.65
CA VAL A 269 -27.05 -8.29 14.88
C VAL A 269 -28.41 -8.95 14.71
N SER A 270 -28.46 -10.11 14.05
CA SER A 270 -29.71 -10.86 13.86
C SER A 270 -29.44 -12.33 13.48
N GLN A 271 -30.40 -13.19 13.77
CA GLN A 271 -30.46 -14.57 13.32
C GLN A 271 -31.76 -14.79 12.54
N PRO A 272 -31.80 -14.43 11.23
CA PRO A 272 -33.07 -14.44 10.46
C PRO A 272 -33.58 -15.84 10.12
N ALA A 273 -32.78 -16.88 10.31
CA ALA A 273 -33.14 -18.28 10.16
C ALA A 273 -32.27 -19.18 11.06
N PRO A 274 -32.64 -20.43 11.33
CA PRO A 274 -31.85 -21.31 12.19
C PRO A 274 -30.40 -21.55 11.77
N ASN A 275 -30.11 -21.42 10.47
CA ASN A 275 -28.78 -21.61 9.90
C ASN A 275 -28.14 -20.29 9.40
N ARG A 276 -28.64 -19.11 9.82
CA ARG A 276 -28.18 -17.83 9.33
C ARG A 276 -27.80 -16.86 10.42
N LEU A 277 -26.67 -16.18 10.22
CA LEU A 277 -26.20 -15.08 11.04
C LEU A 277 -26.15 -13.81 10.18
N CYS A 278 -26.72 -12.72 10.67
CA CYS A 278 -26.56 -11.41 10.07
C CYS A 278 -25.58 -10.59 10.93
N LEU A 279 -24.53 -10.07 10.29
CA LEU A 279 -23.48 -9.27 10.91
C LEU A 279 -23.59 -7.83 10.45
N ASP A 280 -23.14 -6.87 11.29
CA ASP A 280 -23.01 -5.46 10.97
C ASP A 280 -21.76 -5.13 10.10
N LEU A 281 -21.33 -6.06 9.26
CA LEU A 281 -20.15 -5.99 8.42
C LEU A 281 -20.53 -5.88 6.94
N GLY A 282 -21.13 -4.77 6.55
CA GLY A 282 -21.48 -4.52 5.16
C GLY A 282 -20.28 -4.05 4.31
N HIS A 283 -20.51 -3.89 2.99
CA HIS A 283 -19.46 -3.48 2.07
C HIS A 283 -19.03 -2.00 2.23
N LYS A 284 -19.64 -1.24 3.14
CA LYS A 284 -19.15 0.06 3.59
C LYS A 284 -18.08 -0.03 4.67
N ALA A 285 -17.92 -1.22 5.30
CA ALA A 285 -16.89 -1.46 6.32
C ALA A 285 -15.79 -2.44 5.85
N VAL A 286 -16.04 -3.23 4.80
CA VAL A 286 -15.05 -4.10 4.18
C VAL A 286 -15.09 -3.98 2.65
N ALA A 287 -13.94 -3.97 2.03
CA ALA A 287 -13.79 -3.84 0.58
C ALA A 287 -14.53 -4.96 -0.18
N SER A 288 -15.25 -4.57 -1.24
CA SER A 288 -16.15 -5.44 -1.99
C SER A 288 -15.75 -5.67 -3.45
N GLU A 289 -14.59 -5.17 -3.88
CA GLU A 289 -14.09 -5.28 -5.25
C GLU A 289 -13.60 -6.70 -5.61
N MET A 290 -13.30 -7.52 -4.58
CA MET A 290 -12.93 -8.92 -4.77
C MET A 290 -14.15 -9.84 -4.64
N PRO A 291 -14.16 -10.99 -5.32
CA PRO A 291 -15.17 -12.01 -5.08
C PRO A 291 -15.09 -12.52 -3.62
N HIS A 292 -16.14 -13.21 -3.16
CA HIS A 292 -16.10 -13.86 -1.87
C HIS A 292 -15.06 -15.02 -1.82
N PRO A 293 -14.47 -15.25 -0.64
CA PRO A 293 -14.67 -14.55 0.62
C PRO A 293 -13.98 -13.19 0.65
N ARG A 294 -14.62 -12.17 1.24
CA ARG A 294 -14.06 -10.84 1.44
C ARG A 294 -13.41 -10.66 2.81
N VAL A 295 -13.65 -11.62 3.68
CA VAL A 295 -13.05 -11.74 5.01
C VAL A 295 -12.80 -13.20 5.33
N VAL A 296 -11.85 -13.46 6.22
CA VAL A 296 -11.62 -14.77 6.85
C VAL A 296 -11.86 -14.61 8.36
N PHE A 297 -12.89 -15.26 8.86
CA PHE A 297 -13.21 -15.24 10.28
C PHE A 297 -12.17 -16.02 11.09
N LEU A 298 -11.84 -15.50 12.27
CA LEU A 298 -10.89 -16.12 13.18
C LEU A 298 -11.55 -17.10 14.16
N ASP A 299 -12.88 -17.13 14.18
CA ASP A 299 -13.63 -18.13 14.92
C ASP A 299 -13.70 -19.44 14.13
N PRO A 300 -13.24 -20.58 14.68
CA PRO A 300 -13.24 -21.86 13.98
C PRO A 300 -14.64 -22.38 13.64
N TYR A 301 -15.67 -21.96 14.36
CA TYR A 301 -17.07 -22.32 14.04
C TYR A 301 -17.58 -21.67 12.76
N LEU A 302 -16.88 -20.63 12.26
CA LEU A 302 -17.21 -19.94 11.01
C LEU A 302 -16.27 -20.33 9.85
N ALA A 303 -15.41 -21.32 10.02
CA ALA A 303 -14.48 -21.74 8.97
C ALA A 303 -15.17 -22.15 7.67
N ASP A 304 -16.35 -22.78 7.78
CA ASP A 304 -17.17 -23.28 6.66
C ASP A 304 -18.35 -22.35 6.32
N ALA A 305 -18.48 -21.20 7.00
CA ALA A 305 -19.59 -20.29 6.81
C ALA A 305 -19.56 -19.67 5.39
N GLN A 306 -20.71 -19.66 4.73
CA GLN A 306 -20.86 -19.17 3.37
C GLN A 306 -21.54 -17.79 3.38
N PRO A 307 -20.95 -16.77 2.78
CA PRO A 307 -21.60 -15.49 2.60
C PRO A 307 -22.71 -15.62 1.53
N VAL A 308 -23.96 -15.48 1.95
CA VAL A 308 -25.15 -15.61 1.08
C VAL A 308 -25.73 -14.26 0.68
N MET A 309 -25.43 -13.20 1.44
CA MET A 309 -25.84 -11.82 1.12
C MET A 309 -24.80 -10.85 1.69
N HIS A 310 -24.43 -9.83 0.91
CA HIS A 310 -23.54 -8.78 1.36
C HIS A 310 -24.03 -7.43 0.84
N ASN A 311 -24.72 -6.71 1.72
CA ASN A 311 -25.30 -5.40 1.44
C ASN A 311 -24.41 -4.26 1.95
N GLU A 312 -24.95 -3.05 1.96
CA GLU A 312 -24.21 -1.85 2.36
C GLU A 312 -23.70 -1.96 3.81
N GLU A 313 -24.56 -2.37 4.75
CA GLU A 313 -24.26 -2.40 6.18
C GLU A 313 -24.29 -3.83 6.77
N HIS A 314 -24.69 -4.85 6.01
CA HIS A 314 -24.89 -6.20 6.51
C HIS A 314 -24.17 -7.26 5.68
N LEU A 315 -23.60 -8.24 6.37
CA LEU A 315 -23.12 -9.51 5.82
C LEU A 315 -23.95 -10.65 6.42
N VAL A 316 -24.63 -11.41 5.56
CA VAL A 316 -25.38 -12.60 6.00
C VAL A 316 -24.55 -13.84 5.67
N LEU A 317 -24.28 -14.62 6.71
CA LEU A 317 -23.60 -15.91 6.62
C LEU A 317 -24.63 -17.04 6.77
N GLU A 318 -24.45 -18.09 5.98
CA GLU A 318 -25.13 -19.37 6.18
C GLU A 318 -24.11 -20.36 6.76
N THR A 319 -24.47 -20.99 7.89
CA THR A 319 -23.64 -21.97 8.58
C THR A 319 -24.52 -22.94 9.38
N PRO A 320 -24.20 -24.24 9.37
CA PRO A 320 -24.92 -25.21 10.22
C PRO A 320 -24.70 -24.99 11.72
N ARG A 321 -23.75 -24.13 12.10
CA ARG A 321 -23.37 -23.82 13.48
C ARG A 321 -23.90 -22.46 13.95
N ALA A 322 -24.92 -21.91 13.31
CA ALA A 322 -25.51 -20.64 13.70
C ALA A 322 -26.08 -20.63 15.13
N ASP A 323 -26.48 -21.80 15.64
CA ASP A 323 -26.94 -22.01 17.01
C ASP A 323 -25.84 -21.85 18.08
N GLN A 324 -24.59 -21.84 17.69
CA GLN A 324 -23.43 -21.57 18.59
C GLN A 324 -23.24 -20.10 18.88
N PHE A 325 -24.01 -19.22 18.25
CA PHE A 325 -23.90 -17.78 18.35
C PHE A 325 -25.19 -17.14 18.81
N ALA A 326 -25.09 -16.05 19.56
CA ALA A 326 -26.20 -15.23 19.99
C ALA A 326 -26.09 -13.80 19.38
N VAL A 327 -27.23 -13.10 19.31
CA VAL A 327 -27.24 -11.69 18.97
C VAL A 327 -26.41 -10.91 20.01
N GLY A 328 -25.47 -10.11 19.55
CA GLY A 328 -24.50 -9.38 20.37
C GLY A 328 -23.10 -10.02 20.42
N ASP A 329 -22.95 -11.27 19.99
CA ASP A 329 -21.65 -11.93 19.97
C ASP A 329 -20.66 -11.20 19.05
N VAL A 330 -19.44 -11.10 19.55
CA VAL A 330 -18.33 -10.43 18.88
C VAL A 330 -17.56 -11.39 18.02
N LEU A 331 -17.35 -11.01 16.77
CA LEU A 331 -16.58 -11.78 15.80
C LEU A 331 -15.41 -10.94 15.28
N TYR A 332 -14.32 -11.64 14.93
CA TYR A 332 -13.12 -11.06 14.38
C TYR A 332 -12.82 -11.66 13.02
N ALA A 333 -12.48 -10.81 12.03
CA ALA A 333 -12.20 -11.26 10.68
C ALA A 333 -11.01 -10.53 10.08
N ILE A 334 -10.10 -11.25 9.42
CA ILE A 334 -9.03 -10.66 8.63
C ILE A 334 -9.61 -10.30 7.26
N PRO A 335 -9.51 -9.03 6.80
CA PRO A 335 -9.99 -8.66 5.48
C PRO A 335 -9.20 -9.40 4.39
N TRP A 336 -9.90 -9.77 3.33
CA TRP A 336 -9.24 -10.37 2.16
C TRP A 336 -8.29 -9.40 1.45
N HIS A 337 -8.72 -8.12 1.33
CA HIS A 337 -7.90 -7.05 0.76
C HIS A 337 -7.91 -5.83 1.68
N ILE A 338 -6.83 -5.62 2.39
CA ILE A 338 -6.75 -4.57 3.43
C ILE A 338 -6.67 -3.16 2.85
N CYS A 339 -6.01 -2.96 1.70
CA CYS A 339 -5.76 -1.62 1.18
C CYS A 339 -7.03 -0.79 0.96
N PRO A 340 -8.05 -1.27 0.21
CA PRO A 340 -9.30 -0.52 0.07
C PRO A 340 -10.13 -0.56 1.34
N THR A 341 -10.05 -1.62 2.17
CA THR A 341 -10.77 -1.71 3.44
C THR A 341 -10.37 -0.59 4.39
N VAL A 342 -9.09 -0.29 4.55
CA VAL A 342 -8.61 0.84 5.38
C VAL A 342 -9.27 2.15 4.96
N ALA A 343 -9.40 2.40 3.66
CA ALA A 343 -9.95 3.66 3.15
C ALA A 343 -11.46 3.85 3.43
N LEU A 344 -12.17 2.80 3.83
CA LEU A 344 -13.59 2.87 4.21
C LEU A 344 -13.78 3.43 5.64
N HIS A 345 -12.77 3.33 6.49
CA HIS A 345 -12.81 3.80 7.87
C HIS A 345 -12.17 5.20 8.01
N SER A 346 -12.70 6.03 8.91
CA SER A 346 -12.09 7.33 9.26
C SER A 346 -10.97 7.18 10.28
N GLU A 347 -11.07 6.17 11.13
CA GLU A 347 -10.16 5.85 12.21
C GLU A 347 -10.03 4.34 12.37
N ALA A 348 -8.96 3.91 13.01
CA ALA A 348 -8.77 2.53 13.44
C ALA A 348 -8.54 2.50 14.96
N VAL A 349 -9.14 1.51 15.62
CA VAL A 349 -8.91 1.24 17.05
C VAL A 349 -7.59 0.50 17.20
N VAL A 350 -6.73 0.98 18.08
CA VAL A 350 -5.38 0.42 18.28
C VAL A 350 -5.39 -0.52 19.46
N VAL A 351 -4.92 -1.73 19.22
CA VAL A 351 -4.79 -2.77 20.24
C VAL A 351 -3.34 -2.88 20.67
N ARG A 352 -3.10 -2.72 21.98
CA ARG A 352 -1.82 -2.95 22.66
C ARG A 352 -2.03 -3.89 23.84
N ASN A 353 -1.18 -4.90 23.97
CA ASN A 353 -1.22 -5.86 25.10
C ASN A 353 -2.63 -6.44 25.33
N GLY A 354 -3.38 -6.73 24.27
CA GLY A 354 -4.73 -7.28 24.33
C GLY A 354 -5.84 -6.28 24.66
N ARG A 355 -5.55 -4.98 24.73
CA ARG A 355 -6.53 -3.93 25.05
C ARG A 355 -6.65 -2.88 23.94
N ALA A 356 -7.88 -2.42 23.69
CA ALA A 356 -8.16 -1.25 22.87
C ALA A 356 -7.84 0.00 23.71
N GLU A 357 -6.82 0.78 23.30
CA GLU A 357 -6.29 1.89 24.11
C GLU A 357 -6.48 3.26 23.46
N GLU A 358 -6.33 3.35 22.16
CA GLU A 358 -6.34 4.61 21.42
C GLU A 358 -6.95 4.44 20.02
N LYS A 359 -7.12 5.54 19.30
CA LYS A 359 -7.55 5.54 17.90
C LYS A 359 -6.53 6.23 17.01
N TRP A 360 -6.24 5.66 15.88
CA TRP A 360 -5.43 6.28 14.85
C TRP A 360 -6.29 6.76 13.68
N THR A 361 -6.21 8.04 13.39
CA THR A 361 -6.89 8.63 12.24
C THR A 361 -6.28 8.08 10.93
N ILE A 362 -7.13 7.72 9.98
CA ILE A 362 -6.74 7.37 8.62
C ILE A 362 -6.64 8.66 7.80
N THR A 363 -5.57 9.41 8.08
CA THR A 363 -5.38 10.82 7.69
C THR A 363 -5.56 11.05 6.19
N ALA A 364 -4.92 10.21 5.36
CA ALA A 364 -4.91 10.39 3.92
C ALA A 364 -6.00 9.59 3.18
N ARG A 365 -7.08 9.17 3.87
CA ARG A 365 -8.28 8.69 3.16
C ARG A 365 -8.97 9.82 2.40
N SER A 366 -8.90 11.03 2.90
CA SER A 366 -9.30 12.24 2.19
C SER A 366 -8.37 12.52 1.02
N ARG A 367 -8.91 13.08 -0.07
CA ARG A 367 -8.13 13.38 -1.30
C ARG A 367 -7.37 14.69 -1.21
N ALA A 368 -7.68 15.54 -0.25
CA ALA A 368 -6.98 16.76 0.08
C ALA A 368 -6.88 16.89 1.61
N LEU A 369 -5.77 17.40 2.10
CA LEU A 369 -5.56 17.81 3.49
C LEU A 369 -5.55 19.33 3.54
N THR A 370 -4.42 19.98 3.21
CA THR A 370 -4.30 21.43 3.15
C THR A 370 -4.01 21.97 1.73
N VAL A 371 -3.51 21.13 0.82
CA VAL A 371 -3.20 21.49 -0.58
C VAL A 371 -4.05 20.74 -1.59
#